data_aa3c897e07bc22801348ecadde97ff51
#
_entry.id   aa3c897e07bc22801348ecadde97ff51
#
_cell.length_a   1.000
_cell.length_b   1.000
_cell.length_c   1.000
_cell.angle_alpha   90.00
_cell.angle_beta   90.00
_cell.angle_gamma   90.00
#
_symmetry.space_group_name_H-M   'P 1'
#
loop_
_entity.id
_entity.type
_entity.pdbx_description
1 polymer ?
#
loop_
_entity_poly.entity_id
_entity_poly.type
_entity_poly.pdbx_seq_one_letter_code
_entity_poly.pdbx_strand_id
1 'polypeptide(L)'
;METKNSFISSASVKVQGRTAYYKMLEAVRQGELIQVCRGVYANIDQLSAGMVDIESIIPNGILCLWSAWNIHQLTTSMPQAYHVAIKRDRKVKVPSFPKIELHHYTSNILEIGVIEKVIDGFKVKVYDVERCVCDAVKFRNKVGIDVCSEIIDTYLSRPERNISKLMDYARQLRVGNILGNYLQVKL
;
A
#
# COMPACT_ATOMS: atom_id res chain seq x y z
N MET A 1 -17.32 -19.19 8.57
CA MET A 1 -17.03 -18.34 9.73
C MET A 1 -16.21 -17.17 9.21
N GLU A 2 -16.84 -16.00 9.08
CA GLU A 2 -16.18 -14.80 8.62
C GLU A 2 -15.32 -14.23 9.74
N THR A 3 -14.01 -14.39 9.67
CA THR A 3 -13.05 -13.66 10.50
C THR A 3 -12.98 -12.24 9.97
N LYS A 4 -13.87 -11.37 10.41
CA LYS A 4 -13.72 -9.93 10.24
C LYS A 4 -12.47 -9.49 11.00
N ASN A 5 -11.40 -9.20 10.27
CA ASN A 5 -10.26 -8.43 10.76
C ASN A 5 -10.74 -7.00 11.08
N SER A 6 -11.42 -6.81 12.19
CA SER A 6 -12.01 -5.52 12.55
C SER A 6 -11.15 -4.81 13.56
N PHE A 7 -10.66 -3.62 13.18
CA PHE A 7 -10.10 -2.66 14.13
C PHE A 7 -11.16 -2.27 15.17
N ILE A 8 -10.74 -2.21 16.42
CA ILE A 8 -11.58 -1.81 17.54
C ILE A 8 -11.40 -0.32 17.77
N SER A 9 -12.42 0.48 17.48
CA SER A 9 -12.40 1.90 17.82
C SER A 9 -12.74 2.11 19.30
N SER A 10 -11.91 2.84 20.03
CA SER A 10 -12.21 3.22 21.41
C SER A 10 -13.49 4.04 21.54
N ALA A 11 -13.88 4.78 20.49
CA ALA A 11 -15.12 5.51 20.45
C ALA A 11 -16.33 4.57 20.38
N SER A 12 -16.29 3.53 19.53
CA SER A 12 -17.38 2.55 19.44
C SER A 12 -17.51 1.70 20.71
N VAL A 13 -16.37 1.37 21.34
CA VAL A 13 -16.37 0.61 22.61
C VAL A 13 -16.92 1.46 23.76
N LYS A 14 -16.64 2.77 23.80
CA LYS A 14 -17.23 3.67 24.82
C LYS A 14 -18.74 3.76 24.71
N VAL A 15 -19.31 3.67 23.52
CA VAL A 15 -20.77 3.62 23.31
C VAL A 15 -21.39 2.36 23.94
N GLN A 16 -20.65 1.24 23.97
CA GLN A 16 -21.07 0.00 24.61
C GLN A 16 -21.00 0.03 26.15
N GLY A 17 -20.40 1.06 26.72
CA GLY A 17 -20.37 1.30 28.16
C GLY A 17 -18.96 1.23 28.78
N ARG A 18 -18.87 1.71 30.03
CA ARG A 18 -17.61 1.79 30.79
C ARG A 18 -16.91 0.45 30.94
N THR A 19 -17.67 -0.62 31.23
CA THR A 19 -17.11 -1.97 31.44
C THR A 19 -16.43 -2.50 30.19
N ALA A 20 -17.01 -2.28 29.00
CA ALA A 20 -16.40 -2.69 27.72
C ALA A 20 -15.08 -1.94 27.47
N TYR A 21 -15.06 -0.64 27.79
CA TYR A 21 -13.85 0.18 27.64
C TYR A 21 -12.72 -0.27 28.57
N TYR A 22 -13.01 -0.61 29.84
CA TYR A 22 -11.99 -1.12 30.76
C TYR A 22 -11.46 -2.50 30.33
N LYS A 23 -12.32 -3.42 29.85
CA LYS A 23 -11.89 -4.70 29.29
C LYS A 23 -10.95 -4.52 28.12
N MET A 24 -11.25 -3.58 27.23
CA MET A 24 -10.36 -3.25 26.12
C MET A 24 -8.99 -2.75 26.60
N LEU A 25 -8.95 -1.87 27.62
CA LEU A 25 -7.69 -1.38 28.18
C LEU A 25 -6.89 -2.50 28.88
N GLU A 26 -7.58 -3.45 29.47
CA GLU A 26 -6.94 -4.61 30.09
C GLU A 26 -6.34 -5.56 29.04
N ALA A 27 -7.04 -5.83 27.93
CA ALA A 27 -6.52 -6.57 26.78
C ALA A 27 -5.27 -5.88 26.16
N VAL A 28 -5.22 -4.55 26.17
CA VAL A 28 -4.02 -3.79 25.75
C VAL A 28 -2.86 -4.02 26.75
N ARG A 29 -3.11 -4.03 28.07
CA ARG A 29 -2.08 -4.30 29.09
C ARG A 29 -1.56 -5.73 29.04
N GLN A 30 -2.43 -6.67 28.71
CA GLN A 30 -2.08 -8.11 28.55
C GLN A 30 -1.37 -8.40 27.22
N GLY A 31 -1.28 -7.41 26.32
CA GLY A 31 -0.63 -7.56 25.02
C GLY A 31 -1.49 -8.29 23.99
N GLU A 32 -2.78 -8.52 24.26
CA GLU A 32 -3.74 -9.12 23.30
C GLU A 32 -4.18 -8.11 22.24
N LEU A 33 -4.21 -6.82 22.60
CA LEU A 33 -4.52 -5.71 21.71
C LEU A 33 -3.35 -4.75 21.62
N ILE A 34 -3.03 -4.29 20.43
CA ILE A 34 -2.06 -3.21 20.19
C ILE A 34 -2.79 -1.96 19.74
N GLN A 35 -2.35 -0.82 20.22
CA GLN A 35 -2.82 0.46 19.70
C GLN A 35 -2.17 0.76 18.35
N VAL A 36 -2.94 0.66 17.28
CA VAL A 36 -2.50 0.92 15.90
C VAL A 36 -2.36 2.42 15.65
N CYS A 37 -3.36 3.18 16.05
CA CYS A 37 -3.29 4.65 16.09
C CYS A 37 -4.18 5.19 17.22
N ARG A 38 -4.22 6.52 17.42
CA ARG A 38 -4.99 7.12 18.52
C ARG A 38 -6.46 6.70 18.45
N GLY A 39 -6.87 5.88 19.43
CA GLY A 39 -8.23 5.40 19.57
C GLY A 39 -8.62 4.20 18.72
N VAL A 40 -7.66 3.58 17.99
CA VAL A 40 -7.86 2.37 17.18
C VAL A 40 -6.93 1.28 17.69
N TYR A 41 -7.48 0.10 17.93
CA TYR A 41 -6.79 -1.07 18.47
C TYR A 41 -7.03 -2.28 17.57
N ALA A 42 -6.10 -3.20 17.53
CA ALA A 42 -6.20 -4.46 16.78
C ALA A 42 -5.62 -5.62 17.58
N ASN A 43 -6.12 -6.84 17.33
CA ASN A 43 -5.55 -8.04 17.90
C ASN A 43 -4.24 -8.40 17.17
N ILE A 44 -3.21 -8.78 17.93
CA ILE A 44 -1.89 -9.16 17.40
C ILE A 44 -2.00 -10.32 16.41
N ASP A 45 -2.78 -11.34 16.73
CA ASP A 45 -2.94 -12.51 15.88
C ASP A 45 -3.60 -12.18 14.53
N GLN A 46 -4.47 -11.18 14.52
CA GLN A 46 -5.14 -10.70 13.31
C GLN A 46 -4.23 -9.84 12.43
N LEU A 47 -3.28 -9.12 13.03
CA LEU A 47 -2.32 -8.29 12.29
C LEU A 47 -1.23 -9.13 11.59
N SER A 48 -0.96 -10.33 12.08
CA SER A 48 0.01 -11.25 11.49
C SER A 48 -0.57 -12.09 10.35
N ALA A 49 -1.90 -12.19 10.24
CA ALA A 49 -2.58 -13.13 9.36
C ALA A 49 -3.05 -12.57 8.02
N GLY A 50 -2.93 -11.27 7.75
CA GLY A 50 -3.46 -10.68 6.52
C GLY A 50 -3.15 -9.20 6.35
N MET A 51 -3.80 -8.58 5.37
CA MET A 51 -3.66 -7.16 5.09
C MET A 51 -4.29 -6.31 6.20
N VAL A 52 -3.60 -5.27 6.61
CA VAL A 52 -4.11 -4.29 7.56
C VAL A 52 -5.03 -3.31 6.82
N ASP A 53 -6.11 -2.86 7.49
CA ASP A 53 -7.00 -1.82 6.97
C ASP A 53 -6.29 -0.46 6.88
N ILE A 54 -5.59 -0.25 5.77
CA ILE A 54 -4.83 0.99 5.51
C ILE A 54 -5.75 2.20 5.38
N GLU A 55 -6.97 2.02 4.86
CA GLU A 55 -7.92 3.13 4.73
C GLU A 55 -8.34 3.69 6.09
N SER A 56 -8.51 2.85 7.11
CA SER A 56 -8.81 3.31 8.49
C SER A 56 -7.62 4.02 9.13
N ILE A 57 -6.39 3.67 8.80
CA ILE A 57 -5.18 4.29 9.36
C ILE A 57 -4.83 5.57 8.59
N ILE A 58 -4.86 5.52 7.27
CA ILE A 58 -4.53 6.62 6.37
C ILE A 58 -5.67 6.77 5.35
N PRO A 59 -6.77 7.43 5.70
CA PRO A 59 -7.90 7.61 4.79
C PRO A 59 -7.45 8.21 3.46
N ASN A 60 -7.93 7.67 2.34
CA ASN A 60 -7.51 8.04 1.00
C ASN A 60 -5.99 7.86 0.70
N GLY A 61 -5.30 7.01 1.46
CA GLY A 61 -3.97 6.55 1.12
C GLY A 61 -3.99 5.59 -0.06
N ILE A 62 -2.98 5.64 -0.93
CA ILE A 62 -2.88 4.77 -2.10
C ILE A 62 -1.67 3.86 -1.90
N LEU A 63 -1.86 2.55 -1.92
CA LEU A 63 -0.76 1.60 -1.86
C LEU A 63 0.13 1.74 -3.11
N CYS A 64 1.43 1.90 -2.88
CA CYS A 64 2.40 2.18 -3.94
C CYS A 64 3.68 1.37 -3.75
N LEU A 65 4.61 1.47 -4.69
CA LEU A 65 5.93 0.82 -4.64
C LEU A 65 5.85 -0.64 -4.16
N TRP A 66 6.65 -1.02 -3.17
CA TRP A 66 6.73 -2.40 -2.68
C TRP A 66 5.39 -3.02 -2.32
N SER A 67 4.47 -2.25 -1.72
CA SER A 67 3.12 -2.75 -1.40
C SER A 67 2.31 -3.04 -2.66
N ALA A 68 2.33 -2.14 -3.64
CA ALA A 68 1.62 -2.35 -4.90
C ALA A 68 2.28 -3.45 -5.75
N TRP A 69 3.62 -3.50 -5.79
CA TRP A 69 4.36 -4.54 -6.52
C TRP A 69 4.06 -5.93 -5.97
N ASN A 70 4.00 -6.08 -4.64
CA ASN A 70 3.63 -7.34 -3.99
C ASN A 70 2.17 -7.73 -4.31
N ILE A 71 1.21 -6.80 -4.19
CA ILE A 71 -0.20 -7.02 -4.51
C ILE A 71 -0.39 -7.47 -5.96
N HIS A 72 0.42 -6.94 -6.87
CA HIS A 72 0.39 -7.30 -8.28
C HIS A 72 1.35 -8.44 -8.63
N GLN A 73 2.08 -9.00 -7.66
CA GLN A 73 3.05 -10.06 -7.89
C GLN A 73 4.08 -9.69 -8.98
N LEU A 74 4.60 -8.45 -8.92
CA LEU A 74 5.60 -7.95 -9.87
C LEU A 74 7.03 -8.23 -9.43
N THR A 75 7.24 -8.57 -8.16
CA THR A 75 8.54 -8.93 -7.57
C THR A 75 8.36 -10.03 -6.55
N THR A 76 9.39 -10.80 -6.34
CA THR A 76 9.46 -11.85 -5.31
C THR A 76 9.82 -11.28 -3.93
N SER A 77 10.29 -10.05 -3.87
CA SER A 77 10.68 -9.39 -2.63
C SER A 77 9.48 -9.01 -1.78
N MET A 78 9.51 -9.39 -0.50
CA MET A 78 8.45 -9.07 0.46
C MET A 78 8.65 -7.67 1.08
N PRO A 79 7.62 -6.83 1.12
CA PRO A 79 7.71 -5.49 1.72
C PRO A 79 7.91 -5.57 3.24
N GLN A 80 8.84 -4.77 3.77
CA GLN A 80 9.09 -4.63 5.21
C GLN A 80 8.16 -3.60 5.88
N ALA A 81 7.41 -2.85 5.08
CA ALA A 81 6.47 -1.82 5.50
C ALA A 81 5.36 -1.65 4.46
N TYR A 82 4.25 -1.06 4.87
CA TYR A 82 3.24 -0.58 3.92
C TYR A 82 3.71 0.73 3.30
N HIS A 83 3.89 0.74 1.99
CA HIS A 83 4.23 1.94 1.22
C HIS A 83 2.94 2.62 0.76
N VAL A 84 2.70 3.83 1.26
CA VAL A 84 1.44 4.55 1.02
C VAL A 84 1.72 5.92 0.41
N ALA A 85 1.17 6.18 -0.76
CA ALA A 85 1.21 7.47 -1.42
C ALA A 85 0.12 8.38 -0.87
N ILE A 86 0.50 9.62 -0.56
CA ILE A 86 -0.40 10.67 -0.11
C ILE A 86 -0.07 11.98 -0.81
N LYS A 87 -1.01 12.92 -0.75
CA LYS A 87 -0.82 14.27 -1.28
C LYS A 87 0.31 15.00 -0.54
N ARG A 88 1.13 15.76 -1.26
CA ARG A 88 2.37 16.38 -0.75
C ARG A 88 2.16 17.28 0.47
N ASP A 89 1.08 18.02 0.49
CA ASP A 89 0.73 18.98 1.54
C ASP A 89 0.03 18.33 2.74
N ARG A 90 -0.30 17.05 2.64
CA ARG A 90 -0.99 16.33 3.69
C ARG A 90 -0.03 15.87 4.78
N LYS A 91 -0.35 16.23 6.04
CA LYS A 91 0.34 15.74 7.24
C LYS A 91 -0.47 14.61 7.86
N VAL A 92 0.16 13.44 8.04
CA VAL A 92 -0.46 12.27 8.66
C VAL A 92 0.44 11.79 9.79
N LYS A 93 -0.16 11.45 10.93
CA LYS A 93 0.54 10.75 12.00
C LYS A 93 0.50 9.26 11.70
N VAL A 94 1.66 8.69 11.51
CA VAL A 94 1.83 7.25 11.27
C VAL A 94 1.89 6.53 12.61
N PRO A 95 1.22 5.38 12.78
CA PRO A 95 1.34 4.56 13.98
C PRO A 95 2.74 3.92 14.07
N SER A 96 3.10 3.43 15.26
CA SER A 96 4.33 2.66 15.45
C SER A 96 4.24 1.26 14.81
N PHE A 97 3.02 0.72 14.70
CA PHE A 97 2.71 -0.54 14.05
C PHE A 97 1.32 -0.47 13.37
N PRO A 98 1.12 -1.03 12.16
CA PRO A 98 2.17 -1.59 11.29
C PRO A 98 3.15 -0.51 10.81
N LYS A 99 4.34 -0.92 10.41
CA LYS A 99 5.30 0.01 9.81
C LYS A 99 4.76 0.55 8.50
N ILE A 100 4.67 1.87 8.37
CA ILE A 100 4.16 2.55 7.18
C ILE A 100 5.19 3.57 6.72
N GLU A 101 5.49 3.55 5.42
CA GLU A 101 6.35 4.51 4.75
C GLU A 101 5.51 5.40 3.82
N LEU A 102 5.50 6.70 4.11
CA LEU A 102 4.72 7.67 3.35
C LEU A 102 5.51 8.20 2.15
N HIS A 103 4.87 8.23 1.00
CA HIS A 103 5.37 8.79 -0.25
C HIS A 103 4.53 9.99 -0.66
N HIS A 104 5.14 11.16 -0.74
CA HIS A 104 4.45 12.42 -1.00
C HIS A 104 4.47 12.77 -2.49
N TYR A 105 3.30 12.87 -3.10
CA TYR A 105 3.10 13.20 -4.51
C TYR A 105 2.31 14.49 -4.69
N THR A 106 2.55 15.20 -5.78
CA THR A 106 1.67 16.30 -6.22
C THR A 106 0.36 15.73 -6.75
N SER A 107 -0.73 16.50 -6.63
CA SER A 107 -2.08 16.02 -6.98
C SER A 107 -2.18 15.48 -8.39
N ASN A 108 -1.55 16.13 -9.36
CA ASN A 108 -1.56 15.72 -10.77
C ASN A 108 -0.85 14.37 -11.04
N ILE A 109 0.04 13.94 -10.13
CA ILE A 109 0.77 12.67 -10.26
C ILE A 109 0.12 11.58 -9.39
N LEU A 110 -0.49 11.98 -8.26
CA LEU A 110 -1.06 11.07 -7.28
C LEU A 110 -2.19 10.22 -7.87
N GLU A 111 -3.04 10.83 -8.70
CA GLU A 111 -4.26 10.18 -9.21
C GLU A 111 -4.00 9.28 -10.44
N ILE A 112 -2.81 9.33 -11.04
CA ILE A 112 -2.49 8.55 -12.25
C ILE A 112 -2.41 7.06 -11.88
N GLY A 113 -3.26 6.24 -12.49
CA GLY A 113 -3.22 4.78 -12.34
C GLY A 113 -3.78 4.26 -11.02
N VAL A 114 -4.61 5.03 -10.32
CA VAL A 114 -5.28 4.57 -9.10
C VAL A 114 -6.45 3.66 -9.44
N ILE A 115 -6.47 2.49 -8.81
CA ILE A 115 -7.59 1.54 -8.87
C ILE A 115 -8.02 1.15 -7.46
N GLU A 116 -9.25 0.68 -7.33
CA GLU A 116 -9.75 0.08 -6.10
C GLU A 116 -9.67 -1.45 -6.19
N LYS A 117 -9.18 -2.08 -5.14
CA LYS A 117 -9.18 -3.54 -4.97
C LYS A 117 -9.75 -3.92 -3.62
N VAL A 118 -10.31 -5.12 -3.53
CA VAL A 118 -10.66 -5.75 -2.26
C VAL A 118 -9.59 -6.79 -1.96
N ILE A 119 -8.89 -6.63 -0.84
CA ILE A 119 -7.81 -7.53 -0.39
C ILE A 119 -8.12 -7.90 1.06
N ASP A 120 -8.24 -9.19 1.34
CA ASP A 120 -8.59 -9.71 2.68
C ASP A 120 -9.86 -9.07 3.28
N GLY A 121 -10.84 -8.72 2.42
CA GLY A 121 -12.09 -8.07 2.80
C GLY A 121 -12.04 -6.55 2.96
N PHE A 122 -10.87 -5.91 2.82
CA PHE A 122 -10.71 -4.46 2.87
C PHE A 122 -10.71 -3.85 1.47
N LYS A 123 -11.47 -2.76 1.28
CA LYS A 123 -11.33 -1.92 0.09
C LYS A 123 -10.09 -1.05 0.23
N VAL A 124 -9.17 -1.17 -0.71
CA VAL A 124 -7.94 -0.41 -0.72
C VAL A 124 -7.76 0.27 -2.08
N LYS A 125 -7.21 1.48 -2.06
CA LYS A 125 -6.69 2.13 -3.24
C LYS A 125 -5.26 1.68 -3.48
N VAL A 126 -4.95 1.29 -4.70
CA VAL A 126 -3.63 0.82 -5.09
C VAL A 126 -3.32 1.31 -6.50
N TYR A 127 -2.05 1.53 -6.82
CA TYR A 127 -1.67 1.79 -8.20
C TYR A 127 -1.82 0.54 -9.06
N ASP A 128 -2.26 0.72 -10.32
CA ASP A 128 -2.35 -0.35 -11.29
C ASP A 128 -0.97 -0.83 -11.77
N VAL A 129 -0.97 -1.89 -12.57
CA VAL A 129 0.26 -2.57 -12.98
C VAL A 129 1.16 -1.66 -13.82
N GLU A 130 0.61 -0.90 -14.77
CA GLU A 130 1.37 0.01 -15.62
C GLU A 130 1.99 1.15 -14.81
N ARG A 131 1.25 1.70 -13.83
CA ARG A 131 1.79 2.69 -12.91
C ARG A 131 2.91 2.10 -12.06
N CYS A 132 2.77 0.88 -11.58
CA CYS A 132 3.79 0.18 -10.82
C CYS A 132 5.11 0.04 -11.59
N VAL A 133 5.05 -0.30 -12.88
CA VAL A 133 6.25 -0.36 -13.74
C VAL A 133 6.89 1.02 -13.91
N CYS A 134 6.11 2.06 -14.13
CA CYS A 134 6.63 3.43 -14.20
C CYS A 134 7.31 3.86 -12.91
N ASP A 135 6.74 3.52 -11.75
CA ASP A 135 7.33 3.83 -10.45
C ASP A 135 8.63 3.03 -10.21
N ALA A 136 8.73 1.78 -10.66
CA ALA A 136 9.97 1.00 -10.61
C ALA A 136 11.09 1.70 -11.39
N VAL A 137 10.82 2.14 -12.61
CA VAL A 137 11.77 2.91 -13.43
C VAL A 137 12.15 4.23 -12.78
N LYS A 138 11.18 4.94 -12.22
CA LYS A 138 11.39 6.24 -11.56
C LYS A 138 12.28 6.13 -10.33
N PHE A 139 12.08 5.10 -9.54
CA PHE A 139 12.80 4.88 -8.29
C PHE A 139 13.96 3.88 -8.39
N ARG A 140 14.35 3.44 -9.61
CA ARG A 140 15.38 2.42 -9.87
C ARG A 140 16.68 2.60 -9.09
N ASN A 141 17.12 3.83 -8.89
CA ASN A 141 18.35 4.15 -8.13
C ASN A 141 18.18 3.96 -6.61
N LYS A 142 16.92 3.88 -6.12
CA LYS A 142 16.61 3.68 -4.70
C LYS A 142 16.26 2.22 -4.40
N VAL A 143 15.56 1.57 -5.32
CA VAL A 143 15.06 0.19 -5.13
C VAL A 143 16.03 -0.86 -5.67
N GLY A 144 16.97 -0.45 -6.52
CA GLY A 144 17.91 -1.33 -7.23
C GLY A 144 17.51 -1.52 -8.71
N ILE A 145 18.51 -1.61 -9.56
CA ILE A 145 18.30 -1.82 -11.01
C ILE A 145 17.82 -3.25 -11.28
N ASP A 146 18.26 -4.20 -10.50
CA ASP A 146 17.83 -5.60 -10.49
C ASP A 146 16.35 -5.75 -10.24
N VAL A 147 15.83 -5.13 -9.18
CA VAL A 147 14.39 -5.10 -8.87
C VAL A 147 13.59 -4.41 -9.97
N CYS A 148 14.10 -3.29 -10.49
CA CYS A 148 13.47 -2.60 -11.61
C CYS A 148 13.37 -3.51 -12.84
N SER A 149 14.43 -4.25 -13.17
CA SER A 149 14.47 -5.20 -14.27
C SER A 149 13.50 -6.35 -14.05
N GLU A 150 13.47 -6.95 -12.86
CA GLU A 150 12.54 -8.01 -12.46
C GLU A 150 11.07 -7.58 -12.70
N ILE A 151 10.72 -6.37 -12.26
CA ILE A 151 9.36 -5.83 -12.40
C ILE A 151 8.99 -5.64 -13.87
N ILE A 152 9.91 -5.12 -14.69
CA ILE A 152 9.68 -4.94 -16.14
C ILE A 152 9.53 -6.31 -16.82
N ASP A 153 10.40 -7.29 -16.52
CA ASP A 153 10.34 -8.62 -17.11
C ASP A 153 9.06 -9.35 -16.74
N THR A 154 8.68 -9.28 -15.46
CA THR A 154 7.42 -9.84 -14.97
C THR A 154 6.21 -9.20 -15.65
N TYR A 155 6.24 -7.88 -15.87
CA TYR A 155 5.18 -7.19 -16.61
C TYR A 155 5.12 -7.62 -18.08
N LEU A 156 6.27 -7.68 -18.75
CA LEU A 156 6.34 -8.04 -20.17
C LEU A 156 5.92 -9.49 -20.45
N SER A 157 6.06 -10.38 -19.48
CA SER A 157 5.60 -11.76 -19.58
C SER A 157 4.06 -11.91 -19.49
N ARG A 158 3.34 -10.88 -19.07
CA ARG A 158 1.88 -10.94 -18.88
C ARG A 158 1.14 -10.81 -20.21
N PRO A 159 0.15 -11.67 -20.46
CA PRO A 159 -0.67 -11.57 -21.67
C PRO A 159 -1.55 -10.30 -21.70
N GLU A 160 -2.00 -9.83 -20.53
CA GLU A 160 -2.86 -8.67 -20.35
C GLU A 160 -2.11 -7.32 -20.35
N ARG A 161 -0.78 -7.31 -20.61
CA ARG A 161 0.03 -6.08 -20.63
C ARG A 161 -0.51 -5.06 -21.64
N ASN A 162 -0.53 -3.80 -21.26
CA ASN A 162 -0.95 -2.69 -22.11
C ASN A 162 0.20 -1.70 -22.31
N ILE A 163 1.00 -1.91 -23.35
CA ILE A 163 2.17 -1.08 -23.66
C ILE A 163 1.78 0.36 -24.00
N SER A 164 0.64 0.59 -24.64
CA SER A 164 0.16 1.95 -24.95
C SER A 164 -0.11 2.74 -23.68
N LYS A 165 -0.88 2.16 -22.75
CA LYS A 165 -1.18 2.74 -21.43
C LYS A 165 0.08 2.96 -20.60
N LEU A 166 1.00 1.99 -20.63
CA LEU A 166 2.30 2.10 -19.94
C LEU A 166 3.08 3.31 -20.45
N MET A 167 3.18 3.50 -21.76
CA MET A 167 3.91 4.62 -22.36
C MET A 167 3.21 5.97 -22.13
N ASP A 168 1.87 6.00 -22.05
CA ASP A 168 1.12 7.19 -21.68
C ASP A 168 1.42 7.63 -20.25
N TYR A 169 1.44 6.68 -19.29
CA TYR A 169 1.83 6.95 -17.92
C TYR A 169 3.30 7.36 -17.82
N ALA A 170 4.18 6.68 -18.56
CA ALA A 170 5.62 6.99 -18.56
C ALA A 170 5.91 8.42 -19.03
N ARG A 171 5.16 8.94 -20.01
CA ARG A 171 5.23 10.34 -20.45
C ARG A 171 4.81 11.30 -19.35
N GLN A 172 3.64 11.07 -18.72
CA GLN A 172 3.12 11.91 -17.65
C GLN A 172 4.04 11.91 -16.41
N LEU A 173 4.66 10.77 -16.10
CA LEU A 173 5.57 10.59 -14.97
C LEU A 173 7.03 10.96 -15.28
N ARG A 174 7.32 11.40 -16.53
CA ARG A 174 8.64 11.81 -17.03
C ARG A 174 9.71 10.72 -16.97
N VAL A 175 9.31 9.49 -17.23
CA VAL A 175 10.21 8.32 -17.30
C VAL A 175 10.22 7.66 -18.69
N GLY A 176 9.54 8.23 -19.67
CA GLY A 176 9.33 7.64 -21.00
C GLY A 176 10.61 7.27 -21.73
N ASN A 177 11.63 8.14 -21.74
CA ASN A 177 12.91 7.87 -22.40
C ASN A 177 13.64 6.68 -21.75
N ILE A 178 13.66 6.66 -20.42
CA ILE A 178 14.36 5.59 -19.68
C ILE A 178 13.63 4.25 -19.87
N LEU A 179 12.30 4.26 -19.73
CA LEU A 179 11.50 3.06 -19.96
C LEU A 179 11.62 2.58 -21.42
N GLY A 180 11.62 3.50 -22.40
CA GLY A 180 11.83 3.17 -23.81
C GLY A 180 13.13 2.40 -24.05
N ASN A 181 14.22 2.82 -23.43
CA ASN A 181 15.51 2.11 -23.51
C ASN A 181 15.41 0.68 -22.95
N TYR A 182 14.72 0.48 -21.82
CA TYR A 182 14.50 -0.87 -21.29
C TYR A 182 13.66 -1.73 -22.24
N LEU A 183 12.61 -1.18 -22.83
CA LEU A 183 11.75 -1.91 -23.77
C LEU A 183 12.47 -2.29 -25.05
N GLN A 184 13.32 -1.41 -25.61
CA GLN A 184 14.12 -1.69 -26.80
C GLN A 184 15.11 -2.87 -26.64
N VAL A 185 15.59 -3.08 -25.41
CA VAL A 185 16.52 -4.18 -25.12
C VAL A 185 15.79 -5.49 -24.86
N LYS A 186 14.50 -5.43 -24.44
CA LYS A 186 13.74 -6.59 -23.96
C LYS A 186 12.64 -7.07 -24.91
N LEU A 187 12.29 -6.27 -25.93
CA LEU A 187 11.34 -6.61 -27.01
C LEU A 187 12.08 -6.83 -28.34
#